data_4057e3ed7278ea857829768ab8d81b92
#
_entry.id   4057e3ed7278ea857829768ab8d81b92
#
_cell.length_a   1.000
_cell.length_b   1.000
_cell.length_c   1.000
_cell.angle_alpha   90.00
_cell.angle_beta   90.00
_cell.angle_gamma   90.00
#
_symmetry.space_group_name_H-M   'P 1'
#
loop_
_entity.id
_entity.type
_entity.pdbx_description
1 polymer ?
#
loop_
_entity_poly.entity_id
_entity_poly.type
_entity_poly.pdbx_seq_one_letter_code
_entity_poly.pdbx_strand_id
1 'polypeptide(L)'
;AMTGSYSCMTLIATLIFDTASIDQKAAWVEQIAKMGEEVIEREQEIADYLACDFNRVTYLGSGSFGGLAQESQLKILELAHGLVATSYDTSMGYRHGPKSFVDDKTLVFVFVNNDEYTRQYDLDILNEIGGDEIAMKTIAVQQDDKTVFGGESFTFKGYNLLPEGYLALPFVLVAQTVSLLNSVRVGNTPDTPS
;
A
#
# COMPACT_ATOMS: atom_id res chain seq x y z
N ALA A 1 10.65 -10.55 9.92
CA ALA A 1 10.61 -9.16 9.44
C ALA A 1 10.25 -8.19 10.58
N MET A 2 10.76 -6.97 10.51
CA MET A 2 10.66 -5.97 11.57
C MET A 2 9.53 -4.96 11.32
N THR A 3 8.32 -5.45 11.02
CA THR A 3 7.16 -4.61 10.65
C THR A 3 6.80 -3.56 11.70
N GLY A 4 6.73 -3.95 12.97
CA GLY A 4 6.43 -3.04 14.07
C GLY A 4 7.49 -1.94 14.28
N SER A 5 8.76 -2.22 14.03
CA SER A 5 9.82 -1.21 14.13
C SER A 5 9.64 -0.09 13.11
N TYR A 6 9.33 -0.44 11.86
CA TYR A 6 9.05 0.55 10.81
C TYR A 6 7.88 1.46 11.21
N SER A 7 6.75 0.86 11.58
CA SER A 7 5.54 1.61 11.93
C SER A 7 5.76 2.53 13.14
N CYS A 8 6.44 2.04 14.20
CA CYS A 8 6.76 2.85 15.37
C CYS A 8 7.71 4.01 15.03
N MET A 9 8.79 3.76 14.29
CA MET A 9 9.75 4.80 13.92
C MET A 9 9.10 5.87 13.02
N THR A 10 8.29 5.45 12.05
CA THR A 10 7.56 6.37 11.17
C THR A 10 6.58 7.23 11.96
N LEU A 11 5.79 6.61 12.86
CA LEU A 11 4.87 7.36 13.72
C LEU A 11 5.59 8.37 14.60
N ILE A 12 6.67 7.97 15.27
CA ILE A 12 7.45 8.85 16.14
C ILE A 12 8.03 10.03 15.33
N ALA A 13 8.62 9.77 14.18
CA ALA A 13 9.17 10.81 13.32
C ALA A 13 8.06 11.79 12.86
N THR A 14 6.93 11.28 12.41
CA THR A 14 5.78 12.12 12.01
C THR A 14 5.30 12.99 13.17
N LEU A 15 5.14 12.42 14.36
CA LEU A 15 4.71 13.17 15.55
C LEU A 15 5.69 14.26 15.98
N ILE A 16 7.00 14.03 15.84
CA ILE A 16 8.04 14.99 16.25
C ILE A 16 8.09 16.17 15.27
N PHE A 17 8.04 15.91 13.96
CA PHE A 17 8.24 16.94 12.94
C PHE A 17 6.95 17.64 12.52
N ASP A 18 5.78 17.09 12.81
CA ASP A 18 4.51 17.76 12.55
C ASP A 18 4.31 18.93 13.56
N THR A 19 3.79 20.03 13.05
CA THR A 19 3.53 21.26 13.82
C THR A 19 2.10 21.37 14.36
N ALA A 20 1.24 20.40 14.06
CA ALA A 20 -0.13 20.37 14.60
C ALA A 20 -0.16 20.31 16.13
N SER A 21 -1.29 20.69 16.73
CA SER A 21 -1.46 20.61 18.19
C SER A 21 -1.42 19.16 18.70
N ILE A 22 -1.07 19.00 19.97
CA ILE A 22 -1.05 17.68 20.62
C ILE A 22 -2.41 16.99 20.53
N ASP A 23 -3.49 17.73 20.75
CA ASP A 23 -4.86 17.18 20.70
C ASP A 23 -5.21 16.68 19.29
N GLN A 24 -4.81 17.41 18.27
CA GLN A 24 -5.02 16.98 16.88
C GLN A 24 -4.20 15.73 16.55
N LYS A 25 -2.94 15.67 16.95
CA LYS A 25 -2.09 14.50 16.78
C LYS A 25 -2.66 13.28 17.50
N ALA A 26 -3.14 13.45 18.74
CA ALA A 26 -3.78 12.38 19.51
C ALA A 26 -5.01 11.83 18.78
N ALA A 27 -5.86 12.70 18.21
CA ALA A 27 -7.02 12.29 17.44
C ALA A 27 -6.64 11.48 16.18
N TRP A 28 -5.59 11.89 15.47
CA TRP A 28 -5.09 11.15 14.32
C TRP A 28 -4.50 9.78 14.70
N VAL A 29 -3.76 9.71 15.80
CA VAL A 29 -3.22 8.43 16.30
C VAL A 29 -4.34 7.46 16.67
N GLU A 30 -5.38 7.94 17.35
CA GLU A 30 -6.56 7.12 17.67
C GLU A 30 -7.26 6.62 16.40
N GLN A 31 -7.40 7.48 15.39
CA GLN A 31 -7.98 7.09 14.11
C GLN A 31 -7.11 6.05 13.38
N ILE A 32 -5.79 6.22 13.34
CA ILE A 32 -4.86 5.26 12.75
C ILE A 32 -4.97 3.89 13.41
N ALA A 33 -5.09 3.86 14.75
CA ALA A 33 -5.26 2.60 15.47
C ALA A 33 -6.55 1.87 15.03
N LYS A 34 -7.68 2.59 14.93
CA LYS A 34 -8.95 2.02 14.43
C LYS A 34 -8.84 1.53 12.98
N MET A 35 -8.19 2.29 12.11
CA MET A 35 -7.95 1.87 10.74
C MET A 35 -7.04 0.65 10.67
N GLY A 36 -6.07 0.54 11.58
CA GLY A 36 -5.22 -0.64 11.70
C GLY A 36 -6.00 -1.89 12.13
N GLU A 37 -6.89 -1.76 13.10
CA GLU A 37 -7.80 -2.84 13.51
C GLU A 37 -8.69 -3.27 12.34
N GLU A 38 -9.24 -2.32 11.58
CA GLU A 38 -10.05 -2.59 10.38
C GLU A 38 -9.26 -3.40 9.33
N VAL A 39 -7.97 -3.15 9.12
CA VAL A 39 -7.15 -3.96 8.19
C VAL A 39 -7.10 -5.42 8.64
N ILE A 40 -6.92 -5.65 9.94
CA ILE A 40 -6.88 -7.01 10.51
C ILE A 40 -8.24 -7.69 10.36
N GLU A 41 -9.32 -6.99 10.66
CA GLU A 41 -10.69 -7.52 10.52
C GLU A 41 -11.05 -7.85 9.06
N ARG A 42 -10.48 -7.09 8.10
CA ARG A 42 -10.68 -7.28 6.65
C ARG A 42 -9.58 -8.08 5.98
N GLU A 43 -8.81 -8.89 6.72
CA GLU A 43 -7.73 -9.72 6.18
C GLU A 43 -8.20 -10.61 5.03
N GLN A 44 -9.42 -11.14 5.11
CA GLN A 44 -9.98 -11.99 4.05
C GLN A 44 -10.12 -11.24 2.71
N GLU A 45 -10.47 -9.97 2.71
CA GLU A 45 -10.54 -9.16 1.49
C GLU A 45 -9.16 -9.04 0.84
N ILE A 46 -8.10 -8.88 1.64
CA ILE A 46 -6.72 -8.86 1.14
C ILE A 46 -6.34 -10.26 0.60
N ALA A 47 -6.72 -11.33 1.28
CA ALA A 47 -6.50 -12.69 0.80
C ALA A 47 -7.19 -12.94 -0.55
N ASP A 48 -8.37 -12.37 -0.79
CA ASP A 48 -9.10 -12.49 -2.05
C ASP A 48 -8.39 -11.78 -3.22
N TYR A 49 -7.67 -10.68 -2.96
CA TYR A 49 -6.80 -10.08 -3.97
C TYR A 49 -5.66 -11.02 -4.37
N LEU A 50 -5.15 -11.80 -3.43
CA LEU A 50 -4.04 -12.74 -3.64
C LEU A 50 -4.47 -14.12 -4.14
N ALA A 51 -5.78 -14.39 -4.26
CA ALA A 51 -6.34 -15.66 -4.71
C ALA A 51 -6.22 -15.84 -6.23
N CYS A 52 -5.00 -15.64 -6.78
CA CYS A 52 -4.68 -15.79 -8.20
C CYS A 52 -3.22 -16.23 -8.37
N ASP A 53 -2.86 -16.64 -9.60
CA ASP A 53 -1.53 -17.17 -9.90
C ASP A 53 -0.57 -16.05 -10.34
N PHE A 54 -0.17 -15.19 -9.40
CA PHE A 54 0.80 -14.13 -9.62
C PHE A 54 2.21 -14.54 -9.16
N ASN A 55 3.22 -13.91 -9.76
CA ASN A 55 4.62 -14.03 -9.36
C ASN A 55 5.35 -12.67 -9.35
N ARG A 56 4.62 -11.58 -9.62
CA ARG A 56 5.14 -10.20 -9.58
C ARG A 56 4.20 -9.30 -8.78
N VAL A 57 4.78 -8.38 -8.03
CA VAL A 57 4.03 -7.36 -7.31
C VAL A 57 4.71 -6.01 -7.48
N THR A 58 3.92 -5.00 -7.82
CA THR A 58 4.36 -3.60 -7.90
C THR A 58 3.60 -2.76 -6.90
N TYR A 59 4.32 -1.89 -6.20
CA TYR A 59 3.74 -0.86 -5.35
C TYR A 59 4.04 0.53 -5.92
N LEU A 60 3.01 1.36 -6.02
CA LEU A 60 3.13 2.74 -6.51
C LEU A 60 2.56 3.72 -5.48
N GLY A 61 3.15 4.92 -5.42
CA GLY A 61 2.63 5.99 -4.56
C GLY A 61 3.38 7.30 -4.77
N SER A 62 2.64 8.39 -4.86
CA SER A 62 3.19 9.73 -5.07
C SER A 62 3.58 10.41 -3.76
N GLY A 63 4.44 11.42 -3.81
CA GLY A 63 4.88 12.16 -2.63
C GLY A 63 5.61 11.27 -1.63
N SER A 64 5.29 11.35 -0.34
CA SER A 64 5.87 10.48 0.70
C SER A 64 5.48 9.01 0.52
N PHE A 65 4.42 8.71 -0.23
CA PHE A 65 4.03 7.35 -0.55
C PHE A 65 5.01 6.64 -1.51
N GLY A 66 5.93 7.35 -2.15
CA GLY A 66 7.07 6.73 -2.83
C GLY A 66 7.93 5.93 -1.85
N GLY A 67 8.20 6.45 -0.66
CA GLY A 67 8.89 5.73 0.42
C GLY A 67 8.05 4.59 0.99
N LEU A 68 6.73 4.76 1.09
CA LEU A 68 5.80 3.70 1.48
C LEU A 68 5.78 2.55 0.46
N ALA A 69 5.77 2.87 -0.83
CA ALA A 69 5.84 1.88 -1.92
C ALA A 69 7.16 1.08 -1.86
N GLN A 70 8.28 1.75 -1.57
CA GLN A 70 9.57 1.10 -1.37
C GLN A 70 9.57 0.15 -0.18
N GLU A 71 9.06 0.57 0.97
CA GLU A 71 8.93 -0.30 2.15
C GLU A 71 8.01 -1.49 1.89
N SER A 72 6.89 -1.27 1.22
CA SER A 72 5.93 -2.32 0.88
C SER A 72 6.53 -3.38 -0.03
N GLN A 73 7.29 -2.95 -1.03
CA GLN A 73 8.05 -3.81 -1.92
C GLN A 73 9.11 -4.62 -1.15
N LEU A 74 9.85 -3.96 -0.25
CA LEU A 74 10.86 -4.60 0.58
C LEU A 74 10.25 -5.70 1.46
N LYS A 75 9.06 -5.47 2.03
CA LYS A 75 8.39 -6.46 2.89
C LYS A 75 8.03 -7.74 2.12
N ILE A 76 7.51 -7.64 0.91
CA ILE A 76 7.25 -8.82 0.09
C ILE A 76 8.56 -9.52 -0.27
N LEU A 77 9.58 -8.78 -0.70
CA LEU A 77 10.87 -9.35 -1.05
C LEU A 77 11.46 -10.16 0.11
N GLU A 78 11.43 -9.58 1.31
CA GLU A 78 11.95 -10.17 2.54
C GLU A 78 11.12 -11.40 2.96
N LEU A 79 9.80 -11.23 3.14
CA LEU A 79 8.93 -12.27 3.65
C LEU A 79 8.70 -13.43 2.67
N ALA A 80 8.82 -13.20 1.38
CA ALA A 80 8.74 -14.24 0.35
C ALA A 80 10.11 -14.82 -0.03
N HIS A 81 11.19 -14.45 0.67
CA HIS A 81 12.54 -14.93 0.39
C HIS A 81 12.94 -14.78 -1.10
N GLY A 82 12.53 -13.67 -1.74
CA GLY A 82 12.81 -13.40 -3.14
C GLY A 82 12.06 -14.27 -4.16
N LEU A 83 11.12 -15.11 -3.73
CA LEU A 83 10.34 -16.00 -4.62
C LEU A 83 9.30 -15.26 -5.47
N VAL A 84 8.98 -14.02 -5.11
CA VAL A 84 8.11 -13.13 -5.88
C VAL A 84 8.92 -11.93 -6.33
N ALA A 85 8.93 -11.64 -7.62
CA ALA A 85 9.60 -10.47 -8.16
C ALA A 85 8.83 -9.20 -7.77
N THR A 86 9.56 -8.17 -7.35
CA THR A 86 8.92 -6.96 -6.82
C THR A 86 9.48 -5.70 -7.45
N SER A 87 8.64 -4.69 -7.62
CA SER A 87 9.04 -3.34 -8.03
C SER A 87 8.28 -2.28 -7.26
N TYR A 88 8.81 -1.07 -7.25
CA TYR A 88 8.14 0.12 -6.72
C TYR A 88 8.54 1.35 -7.51
N ASP A 89 7.70 2.37 -7.50
CA ASP A 89 8.02 3.68 -8.03
C ASP A 89 6.98 4.72 -7.56
N THR A 90 7.21 5.96 -7.94
CA THR A 90 6.17 6.98 -7.92
C THR A 90 5.21 6.78 -9.09
N SER A 91 3.96 7.23 -8.94
CA SER A 91 2.93 7.13 -9.99
C SER A 91 3.38 7.74 -11.32
N MET A 92 4.08 8.87 -11.26
CA MET A 92 4.63 9.52 -12.46
C MET A 92 5.89 8.85 -13.00
N GLY A 93 6.81 8.44 -12.11
CA GLY A 93 8.07 7.80 -12.50
C GLY A 93 7.84 6.47 -13.21
N TYR A 94 6.85 5.72 -12.78
CA TYR A 94 6.54 4.40 -13.33
C TYR A 94 6.23 4.40 -14.83
N ARG A 95 5.63 5.47 -15.35
CA ARG A 95 5.31 5.64 -16.78
C ARG A 95 6.55 5.72 -17.67
N HIS A 96 7.69 6.12 -17.14
CA HIS A 96 8.90 6.41 -17.90
C HIS A 96 9.86 5.22 -18.09
N GLY A 97 9.30 4.01 -18.13
CA GLY A 97 10.07 2.79 -18.39
C GLY A 97 9.74 1.63 -17.45
N PRO A 98 9.71 1.84 -16.10
CA PRO A 98 9.43 0.74 -15.16
C PRO A 98 8.10 0.02 -15.38
N LYS A 99 7.10 0.66 -16.00
CA LYS A 99 5.83 0.04 -16.39
C LYS A 99 6.00 -1.21 -17.26
N SER A 100 7.11 -1.35 -17.97
CA SER A 100 7.45 -2.56 -18.73
C SER A 100 7.65 -3.81 -17.86
N PHE A 101 7.73 -3.65 -16.53
CA PHE A 101 7.74 -4.76 -15.58
C PHE A 101 6.40 -5.49 -15.47
N VAL A 102 5.30 -4.82 -15.83
CA VAL A 102 3.93 -5.38 -15.72
C VAL A 102 3.70 -6.41 -16.81
N ASP A 103 3.21 -7.58 -16.39
CA ASP A 103 2.73 -8.66 -17.25
C ASP A 103 1.44 -9.28 -16.68
N ASP A 104 0.95 -10.33 -17.31
CA ASP A 104 -0.27 -11.05 -16.93
C ASP A 104 -0.19 -11.82 -15.60
N LYS A 105 0.98 -11.80 -14.93
CA LYS A 105 1.25 -12.36 -13.60
C LYS A 105 1.53 -11.28 -12.55
N THR A 106 1.28 -10.03 -12.86
CA THR A 106 1.61 -8.88 -11.99
C THR A 106 0.38 -8.39 -11.22
N LEU A 107 0.50 -8.28 -9.90
CA LEU A 107 -0.40 -7.49 -9.07
C LEU A 107 0.17 -6.07 -8.91
N VAL A 108 -0.65 -5.06 -9.11
CA VAL A 108 -0.27 -3.66 -8.95
C VAL A 108 -1.10 -3.03 -7.84
N PHE A 109 -0.45 -2.58 -6.77
CA PHE A 109 -1.07 -1.80 -5.69
C PHE A 109 -0.67 -0.33 -5.83
N VAL A 110 -1.64 0.56 -5.78
CA VAL A 110 -1.39 2.00 -5.82
C VAL A 110 -1.95 2.64 -4.55
N PHE A 111 -1.07 3.28 -3.80
CA PHE A 111 -1.44 4.11 -2.65
C PHE A 111 -1.93 5.46 -3.13
N VAL A 112 -3.22 5.72 -2.98
CA VAL A 112 -3.88 6.93 -3.49
C VAL A 112 -3.82 8.04 -2.45
N ASN A 113 -3.20 9.15 -2.81
CA ASN A 113 -3.02 10.29 -1.91
C ASN A 113 -4.36 11.01 -1.62
N ASN A 114 -4.47 11.62 -0.43
CA ASN A 114 -5.60 12.49 -0.07
C ASN A 114 -5.48 13.91 -0.62
N ASP A 115 -4.26 14.36 -0.95
CA ASP A 115 -4.03 15.66 -1.60
C ASP A 115 -4.66 15.67 -3.00
N GLU A 116 -5.56 16.62 -3.26
CA GLU A 116 -6.35 16.66 -4.50
C GLU A 116 -5.49 16.76 -5.77
N TYR A 117 -4.37 17.49 -5.70
CA TYR A 117 -3.49 17.62 -6.85
C TYR A 117 -2.70 16.33 -7.12
N THR A 118 -2.09 15.77 -6.09
CA THR A 118 -1.31 14.53 -6.17
C THR A 118 -2.18 13.33 -6.54
N ARG A 119 -3.37 13.25 -5.94
CA ARG A 119 -4.36 12.19 -6.16
C ARG A 119 -4.68 11.98 -7.64
N GLN A 120 -4.77 13.02 -8.44
CA GLN A 120 -5.08 12.93 -9.86
C GLN A 120 -4.09 12.03 -10.60
N TYR A 121 -2.80 12.13 -10.28
CA TYR A 121 -1.75 11.32 -10.91
C TYR A 121 -1.78 9.85 -10.46
N ASP A 122 -2.15 9.60 -9.21
CA ASP A 122 -2.35 8.23 -8.71
C ASP A 122 -3.53 7.54 -9.41
N LEU A 123 -4.61 8.28 -9.62
CA LEU A 123 -5.77 7.79 -10.34
C LEU A 123 -5.53 7.62 -11.85
N ASP A 124 -4.75 8.52 -12.43
CA ASP A 124 -4.38 8.40 -13.84
C ASP A 124 -3.58 7.12 -14.10
N ILE A 125 -2.60 6.79 -13.24
CA ILE A 125 -1.84 5.54 -13.42
C ILE A 125 -2.69 4.30 -13.13
N LEU A 126 -3.61 4.35 -12.14
CA LEU A 126 -4.57 3.29 -11.88
C LEU A 126 -5.45 2.98 -13.10
N ASN A 127 -6.03 4.04 -13.68
CA ASN A 127 -6.88 3.89 -14.86
C ASN A 127 -6.09 3.46 -16.10
N GLU A 128 -4.85 3.94 -16.25
CA GLU A 128 -3.98 3.54 -17.35
C GLU A 128 -3.64 2.05 -17.27
N ILE A 129 -3.12 1.58 -16.12
CA ILE A 129 -2.74 0.16 -15.96
C ILE A 129 -3.97 -0.74 -16.03
N GLY A 130 -5.08 -0.33 -15.40
CA GLY A 130 -6.33 -1.08 -15.46
C GLY A 130 -6.93 -1.14 -16.87
N GLY A 131 -6.80 -0.04 -17.63
CA GLY A 131 -7.28 0.03 -19.01
C GLY A 131 -6.42 -0.69 -20.04
N ASP A 132 -5.13 -0.90 -19.74
CA ASP A 132 -4.23 -1.70 -20.59
C ASP A 132 -4.58 -3.21 -20.58
N GLU A 133 -5.30 -3.69 -19.56
CA GLU A 133 -5.71 -5.10 -19.38
C GLU A 133 -4.52 -6.09 -19.40
N ILE A 134 -3.31 -5.63 -19.05
CA ILE A 134 -2.10 -6.45 -19.01
C ILE A 134 -1.89 -7.03 -17.60
N ALA A 135 -2.01 -6.18 -16.57
CA ALA A 135 -1.85 -6.62 -15.18
C ALA A 135 -2.93 -7.63 -14.79
N MET A 136 -2.56 -8.63 -13.99
CA MET A 136 -3.52 -9.60 -13.46
C MET A 136 -4.59 -8.92 -12.61
N LYS A 137 -4.18 -8.00 -11.73
CA LYS A 137 -5.07 -7.13 -10.96
C LYS A 137 -4.40 -5.78 -10.72
N THR A 138 -5.21 -4.73 -10.66
CA THR A 138 -4.80 -3.39 -10.23
C THR A 138 -5.69 -3.01 -9.07
N ILE A 139 -5.08 -2.72 -7.92
CA ILE A 139 -5.77 -2.49 -6.65
C ILE A 139 -5.43 -1.10 -6.11
N ALA A 140 -6.44 -0.29 -5.87
CA ALA A 140 -6.28 0.98 -5.17
C ALA A 140 -6.29 0.76 -3.65
N VAL A 141 -5.36 1.38 -2.92
CA VAL A 141 -5.43 1.50 -1.45
C VAL A 141 -5.70 2.96 -1.14
N GLN A 142 -6.86 3.27 -0.58
CA GLN A 142 -7.32 4.65 -0.45
C GLN A 142 -8.17 4.87 0.80
N GLN A 143 -8.30 6.13 1.23
CA GLN A 143 -9.13 6.50 2.37
C GLN A 143 -10.51 7.01 1.97
N ASP A 144 -10.75 7.43 0.74
CA ASP A 144 -12.02 7.99 0.29
C ASP A 144 -12.43 7.35 -1.04
N ASP A 145 -13.72 7.10 -1.20
CA ASP A 145 -14.32 6.49 -2.39
C ASP A 145 -14.95 7.51 -3.36
N LYS A 146 -14.72 8.81 -3.14
CA LYS A 146 -15.21 9.87 -4.06
C LYS A 146 -14.67 9.74 -5.48
N THR A 147 -13.64 8.93 -5.64
CA THR A 147 -13.00 8.73 -6.93
C THR A 147 -13.37 7.40 -7.51
N VAL A 148 -13.82 7.43 -8.74
CA VAL A 148 -14.24 6.24 -9.48
C VAL A 148 -12.99 5.59 -10.09
N PHE A 149 -12.45 4.58 -9.39
CA PHE A 149 -11.62 3.57 -10.03
C PHE A 149 -12.50 2.34 -10.28
N GLY A 150 -12.58 1.88 -11.51
CA GLY A 150 -13.45 0.76 -11.90
C GLY A 150 -12.92 -0.63 -11.53
N GLY A 151 -11.73 -0.72 -10.92
CA GLY A 151 -11.09 -1.95 -10.47
C GLY A 151 -11.29 -2.23 -8.97
N GLU A 152 -10.48 -3.14 -8.43
CA GLU A 152 -10.52 -3.51 -7.02
C GLU A 152 -9.93 -2.40 -6.13
N SER A 153 -10.48 -2.21 -4.94
CA SER A 153 -9.98 -1.20 -4.01
C SER A 153 -10.15 -1.60 -2.55
N PHE A 154 -9.09 -1.44 -1.76
CA PHE A 154 -9.17 -1.43 -0.31
C PHE A 154 -9.39 0.01 0.15
N THR A 155 -10.61 0.33 0.53
CA THR A 155 -11.01 1.70 0.87
C THR A 155 -11.40 1.80 2.35
N PHE A 156 -10.76 2.72 3.07
CA PHE A 156 -11.12 3.09 4.42
C PHE A 156 -12.27 4.09 4.39
N LYS A 157 -13.44 3.73 4.90
CA LYS A 157 -14.66 4.55 4.87
C LYS A 157 -15.05 5.02 6.27
N GLY A 158 -15.70 6.18 6.33
CA GLY A 158 -16.25 6.68 7.60
C GLY A 158 -15.23 7.38 8.51
N TYR A 159 -14.04 7.67 8.02
CA TYR A 159 -12.99 8.39 8.73
C TYR A 159 -12.80 9.81 8.20
N ASN A 160 -12.27 10.70 9.03
CA ASN A 160 -11.79 11.99 8.56
C ASN A 160 -10.52 11.78 7.72
N LEU A 161 -10.34 12.60 6.67
CA LEU A 161 -9.13 12.51 5.85
C LEU A 161 -7.88 12.79 6.69
N LEU A 162 -6.94 11.85 6.66
CA LEU A 162 -5.65 11.99 7.34
C LEU A 162 -4.65 12.75 6.47
N PRO A 163 -3.75 13.54 7.09
CA PRO A 163 -2.57 14.02 6.40
C PRO A 163 -1.71 12.87 5.91
N GLU A 164 -0.97 13.08 4.81
CA GLU A 164 -0.20 12.06 4.10
C GLU A 164 0.71 11.22 5.00
N GLY A 165 1.50 11.86 5.89
CA GLY A 165 2.40 11.15 6.79
C GLY A 165 1.71 10.20 7.78
N TYR A 166 0.50 10.56 8.23
CA TYR A 166 -0.32 9.72 9.10
C TYR A 166 -1.03 8.61 8.33
N LEU A 167 -1.51 8.92 7.13
CA LEU A 167 -2.20 7.97 6.25
C LEU A 167 -1.27 6.83 5.79
N ALA A 168 0.03 7.07 5.68
CA ALA A 168 1.01 6.05 5.36
C ALA A 168 0.99 4.85 6.32
N LEU A 169 0.59 5.05 7.59
CA LEU A 169 0.60 4.00 8.61
C LEU A 169 -0.48 2.93 8.40
N PRO A 170 -1.78 3.24 8.23
CA PRO A 170 -2.75 2.22 7.89
C PRO A 170 -2.51 1.62 6.49
N PHE A 171 -1.96 2.37 5.55
CA PHE A 171 -1.63 1.85 4.23
C PHE A 171 -0.48 0.84 4.26
N VAL A 172 0.57 1.10 5.05
CA VAL A 172 1.65 0.11 5.19
C VAL A 172 1.16 -1.17 5.84
N LEU A 173 0.17 -1.12 6.73
CA LEU A 173 -0.40 -2.32 7.35
C LEU A 173 -1.11 -3.19 6.32
N VAL A 174 -1.80 -2.60 5.34
CA VAL A 174 -2.34 -3.36 4.19
C VAL A 174 -1.22 -4.10 3.47
N ALA A 175 -0.10 -3.42 3.16
CA ALA A 175 1.04 -4.04 2.47
C ALA A 175 1.75 -5.10 3.33
N GLN A 176 1.82 -4.90 4.65
CA GLN A 176 2.36 -5.89 5.58
C GLN A 176 1.49 -7.14 5.62
N THR A 177 0.16 -6.98 5.61
CA THR A 177 -0.79 -8.09 5.52
C THR A 177 -0.66 -8.84 4.19
N VAL A 178 -0.55 -8.12 3.07
CA VAL A 178 -0.25 -8.71 1.75
C VAL A 178 1.04 -9.54 1.82
N SER A 179 2.08 -9.01 2.44
CA SER A 179 3.38 -9.69 2.54
C SER A 179 3.33 -10.92 3.43
N LEU A 180 2.60 -10.85 4.56
CA LEU A 180 2.36 -11.98 5.46
C LEU A 180 1.64 -13.13 4.75
N LEU A 181 0.49 -12.83 4.13
CA LEU A 181 -0.30 -13.81 3.40
C LEU A 181 0.48 -14.42 2.22
N ASN A 182 1.23 -13.59 1.51
CA ASN A 182 2.08 -14.07 0.42
C ASN A 182 3.21 -14.97 0.92
N SER A 183 3.83 -14.67 2.07
CA SER A 183 4.84 -15.54 2.69
C SER A 183 4.29 -16.95 2.93
N VAL A 184 3.09 -17.03 3.52
CA VAL A 184 2.41 -18.32 3.74
C VAL A 184 2.09 -19.01 2.40
N ARG A 185 1.60 -18.26 1.41
CA ARG A 185 1.27 -18.78 0.06
C ARG A 185 2.48 -19.43 -0.62
N VAL A 186 3.67 -18.86 -0.50
CA VAL A 186 4.89 -19.43 -1.10
C VAL A 186 5.55 -20.50 -0.22
N GLY A 187 4.94 -20.86 0.91
CA GLY A 187 5.45 -21.90 1.82
C GLY A 187 6.62 -21.44 2.69
N ASN A 188 6.82 -20.12 2.84
CA ASN A 188 7.83 -19.55 3.72
C ASN A 188 7.28 -19.35 5.14
N THR A 189 8.18 -19.14 6.11
CA THR A 189 7.85 -18.91 7.52
C THR A 189 8.01 -17.43 7.84
N PRO A 190 6.90 -16.66 8.04
CA PRO A 190 6.98 -15.20 8.22
C PRO A 190 7.85 -14.75 9.39
N ASP A 191 7.88 -15.53 10.49
CA ASP A 191 8.64 -15.21 11.71
C ASP A 191 10.16 -15.44 11.52
N THR A 192 10.54 -16.31 10.60
CA THR A 192 11.93 -16.65 10.27
C THR A 192 12.07 -16.77 8.75
N PRO A 193 11.99 -15.65 8.00
CA PRO A 193 11.88 -15.69 6.54
C PRO A 193 13.17 -16.09 5.80
N SER A 194 14.32 -16.10 6.48
CA SER A 194 15.65 -16.44 5.89
C SER A 194 16.49 -17.26 6.84
#